data_b60c7f82169b5a0b377b86fc15241e97
#
_entry.id   b60c7f82169b5a0b377b86fc15241e97
#
_cell.length_a   1.000
_cell.length_b   1.000
_cell.length_c   1.000
_cell.angle_alpha   90.00
_cell.angle_beta   90.00
_cell.angle_gamma   90.00
#
_symmetry.space_group_name_H-M   'P 1'
#
loop_
_entity.id
_entity.type
_entity.pdbx_description
1 polymer ?
#
loop_
_entity_poly.entity_id
_entity_poly.type
_entity_poly.pdbx_seq_one_letter_code
_entity_poly.pdbx_strand_id
1 'polypeptide(L)'
;MLIQVDRPNPSKAASMPATTGLKLFGDGASLAEFSRLHAEGRVTGFTTNPTLMFKAGITDYADFARQLIALIPDMPLSFEVFSDDFAEMERQARLIAGWGDNVYVKIPITNTKGQSSLPMAKALAADGVKLNITAMLTLEQVAEAIEVLADDTPAILSVFAGRIADTGVDPVPVMRAAVAMAARKPMAEVLWASTREVLNVYQAAECGCHIITATPDILKKLEMAGRDLADLSLDTVAMFRKDAVAAGFSL
;
A
#
# COMPACT_ATOMS: atom_id res chain seq x y z
N MET A 1 4.95 -27.33 41.59
CA MET A 1 3.63 -26.74 41.34
C MET A 1 3.60 -26.36 39.85
N LEU A 2 3.06 -27.26 39.03
CA LEU A 2 2.97 -27.04 37.56
C LEU A 2 1.81 -26.07 37.33
N ILE A 3 2.10 -24.91 36.73
CA ILE A 3 1.08 -23.98 36.28
C ILE A 3 0.39 -24.65 35.08
N GLN A 4 -0.85 -25.05 35.28
CA GLN A 4 -1.71 -25.55 34.22
C GLN A 4 -2.12 -24.33 33.37
N VAL A 5 -1.49 -24.17 32.22
CA VAL A 5 -1.89 -23.15 31.22
C VAL A 5 -3.11 -23.72 30.52
N ASP A 6 -4.26 -23.09 30.73
CA ASP A 6 -5.50 -23.40 30.00
C ASP A 6 -5.24 -23.22 28.51
N ARG A 7 -5.31 -24.29 27.74
CA ARG A 7 -5.15 -24.24 26.27
C ARG A 7 -6.44 -23.68 25.70
N PRO A 8 -6.38 -22.56 24.95
CA PRO A 8 -7.55 -22.10 24.21
C PRO A 8 -7.98 -23.16 23.19
N ASN A 9 -9.26 -23.38 23.09
CA ASN A 9 -9.91 -24.38 22.23
C ASN A 9 -9.55 -24.15 20.75
N PRO A 10 -8.97 -25.14 20.03
CA PRO A 10 -8.49 -24.99 18.65
C PRO A 10 -9.60 -24.84 17.59
N SER A 11 -10.87 -24.82 17.96
CA SER A 11 -12.00 -24.75 17.02
C SER A 11 -12.49 -23.34 16.67
N LYS A 12 -11.87 -22.28 17.18
CA LYS A 12 -12.05 -20.94 16.68
C LYS A 12 -10.84 -20.58 15.81
N ALA A 13 -10.91 -20.89 14.51
CA ALA A 13 -10.19 -20.08 13.54
C ALA A 13 -10.52 -18.63 13.90
N ALA A 14 -9.54 -17.89 14.42
CA ALA A 14 -9.73 -16.48 14.74
C ALA A 14 -10.12 -15.85 13.41
N SER A 15 -11.42 -15.54 13.25
CA SER A 15 -11.87 -14.69 12.19
C SER A 15 -10.95 -13.47 12.24
N MET A 16 -10.37 -13.07 11.09
CA MET A 16 -9.66 -11.80 11.00
C MET A 16 -10.48 -10.79 11.81
N PRO A 17 -9.88 -10.09 12.80
CA PRO A 17 -10.60 -8.99 13.44
C PRO A 17 -11.13 -8.17 12.28
N ALA A 18 -12.43 -7.91 12.29
CA ALA A 18 -13.10 -7.27 11.17
C ALA A 18 -12.32 -6.01 10.87
N THR A 19 -11.58 -6.00 9.76
CA THR A 19 -10.94 -4.80 9.21
C THR A 19 -12.05 -3.94 8.61
N THR A 20 -13.11 -3.75 9.39
CA THR A 20 -14.34 -3.09 9.00
C THR A 20 -13.99 -1.70 8.48
N GLY A 21 -14.00 -1.56 7.16
CA GLY A 21 -13.73 -0.30 6.47
C GLY A 21 -12.32 -0.13 5.85
N LEU A 22 -11.33 -0.95 6.20
CA LEU A 22 -10.00 -0.86 5.58
C LEU A 22 -10.02 -1.51 4.19
N LYS A 23 -9.66 -0.74 3.16
CA LYS A 23 -9.46 -1.21 1.79
C LYS A 23 -8.07 -1.82 1.65
N LEU A 24 -7.99 -3.03 1.12
CA LEU A 24 -6.72 -3.70 0.86
C LEU A 24 -6.34 -3.55 -0.61
N PHE A 25 -5.19 -2.95 -0.90
CA PHE A 25 -4.66 -2.78 -2.25
C PHE A 25 -3.46 -3.71 -2.47
N GLY A 26 -3.33 -4.21 -3.70
CA GLY A 26 -2.14 -4.93 -4.13
C GLY A 26 -1.06 -3.96 -4.62
N ASP A 27 0.19 -4.13 -4.17
CA ASP A 27 1.34 -3.32 -4.61
C ASP A 27 2.29 -4.17 -5.46
N GLY A 28 2.53 -3.79 -6.70
CA GLY A 28 3.34 -4.59 -7.61
C GLY A 28 3.44 -4.06 -9.03
N ALA A 29 3.93 -4.92 -9.93
CA ALA A 29 4.00 -4.66 -11.37
C ALA A 29 3.92 -5.96 -12.20
N SER A 30 3.18 -6.96 -11.73
CA SER A 30 2.94 -8.21 -12.45
C SER A 30 1.47 -8.33 -12.85
N LEU A 31 1.18 -8.31 -14.15
CA LEU A 31 -0.19 -8.48 -14.66
C LEU A 31 -0.81 -9.81 -14.21
N ALA A 32 -0.02 -10.89 -14.19
CA ALA A 32 -0.50 -12.21 -13.78
C ALA A 32 -0.90 -12.23 -12.29
N GLU A 33 -0.08 -11.62 -11.40
CA GLU A 33 -0.40 -11.51 -9.98
C GLU A 33 -1.61 -10.60 -9.75
N PHE A 34 -1.70 -9.49 -10.45
CA PHE A 34 -2.83 -8.57 -10.32
C PHE A 34 -4.13 -9.22 -10.81
N SER A 35 -4.09 -9.94 -11.94
CA SER A 35 -5.22 -10.73 -12.45
C SER A 35 -5.70 -11.76 -11.42
N ARG A 36 -4.76 -12.48 -10.80
CA ARG A 36 -5.07 -13.46 -9.76
C ARG A 36 -5.73 -12.82 -8.54
N LEU A 37 -5.15 -11.75 -7.99
CA LEU A 37 -5.68 -11.03 -6.83
C LEU A 37 -7.07 -10.43 -7.10
N HIS A 38 -7.28 -9.89 -8.31
CA HIS A 38 -8.58 -9.39 -8.77
C HIS A 38 -9.63 -10.50 -8.81
N ALA A 39 -9.30 -11.63 -9.46
CA ALA A 39 -10.20 -12.78 -9.57
C ALA A 39 -10.55 -13.41 -8.21
N GLU A 40 -9.61 -13.39 -7.25
CA GLU A 40 -9.84 -13.87 -5.89
C GLU A 40 -10.72 -12.92 -5.05
N GLY A 41 -10.97 -11.67 -5.51
CA GLY A 41 -11.73 -10.67 -4.76
C GLY A 41 -11.09 -10.26 -3.44
N ARG A 42 -9.77 -10.44 -3.30
CA ARG A 42 -9.03 -10.20 -2.05
C ARG A 42 -8.59 -8.76 -1.87
N VAL A 43 -8.57 -7.99 -2.95
CA VAL A 43 -8.14 -6.59 -2.98
C VAL A 43 -9.21 -5.72 -3.62
N THR A 44 -9.15 -4.43 -3.34
CA THR A 44 -10.10 -3.43 -3.83
C THR A 44 -9.43 -2.33 -4.66
N GLY A 45 -8.17 -2.51 -5.04
CA GLY A 45 -7.40 -1.60 -5.87
C GLY A 45 -5.94 -2.02 -5.96
N PHE A 46 -5.17 -1.30 -6.76
CA PHE A 46 -3.76 -1.59 -6.97
C PHE A 46 -2.92 -0.32 -7.02
N THR A 47 -1.69 -0.44 -6.51
CA THR A 47 -0.66 0.56 -6.64
C THR A 47 0.55 -0.02 -7.36
N THR A 48 1.22 0.82 -8.14
CA THR A 48 2.52 0.51 -8.69
C THR A 48 3.46 1.70 -8.47
N ASN A 49 4.74 1.52 -8.78
CA ASN A 49 5.73 2.59 -8.76
C ASN A 49 6.90 2.24 -9.69
N PRO A 50 7.72 3.23 -10.11
CA PRO A 50 8.84 3.00 -11.02
C PRO A 50 9.82 1.91 -10.58
N THR A 51 10.09 1.79 -9.27
CA THR A 51 10.99 0.77 -8.73
C THR A 51 10.45 -0.66 -8.91
N LEU A 52 9.15 -0.86 -8.67
CA LEU A 52 8.51 -2.16 -8.87
C LEU A 52 8.46 -2.52 -10.36
N MET A 53 8.15 -1.56 -11.21
CA MET A 53 8.14 -1.75 -12.66
C MET A 53 9.53 -2.10 -13.20
N PHE A 54 10.56 -1.37 -12.77
CA PHE A 54 11.96 -1.68 -13.12
C PHE A 54 12.36 -3.10 -12.70
N LYS A 55 12.06 -3.51 -11.45
CA LYS A 55 12.33 -4.86 -10.95
C LYS A 55 11.57 -5.95 -11.71
N ALA A 56 10.39 -5.65 -12.20
CA ALA A 56 9.58 -6.55 -13.02
C ALA A 56 10.03 -6.60 -14.49
N GLY A 57 11.04 -5.81 -14.89
CA GLY A 57 11.55 -5.76 -16.27
C GLY A 57 10.61 -5.03 -17.24
N ILE A 58 9.73 -4.16 -16.73
CA ILE A 58 8.83 -3.37 -17.58
C ILE A 58 9.66 -2.29 -18.30
N THR A 59 9.65 -2.30 -19.62
CA THR A 59 10.36 -1.35 -20.47
C THR A 59 9.44 -0.33 -21.15
N ASP A 60 8.16 -0.67 -21.34
CA ASP A 60 7.12 0.23 -21.81
C ASP A 60 6.07 0.48 -20.74
N TYR A 61 6.19 1.64 -20.08
CA TYR A 61 5.32 2.05 -18.97
C TYR A 61 3.86 2.21 -19.42
N ALA A 62 3.64 2.84 -20.58
CA ALA A 62 2.31 3.13 -21.09
C ALA A 62 1.60 1.86 -21.57
N ASP A 63 2.34 0.94 -22.15
CA ASP A 63 1.79 -0.35 -22.60
C ASP A 63 1.37 -1.21 -21.39
N PHE A 64 2.22 -1.31 -20.37
CA PHE A 64 1.87 -1.98 -19.13
C PHE A 64 0.60 -1.39 -18.50
N ALA A 65 0.51 -0.04 -18.43
CA ALA A 65 -0.66 0.63 -17.87
C ALA A 65 -1.93 0.33 -18.66
N ARG A 66 -1.89 0.38 -19.99
CA ARG A 66 -3.04 0.03 -20.85
C ARG A 66 -3.50 -1.41 -20.64
N GLN A 67 -2.57 -2.35 -20.56
CA GLN A 67 -2.89 -3.75 -20.30
C GLN A 67 -3.53 -3.92 -18.91
N LEU A 68 -3.00 -3.27 -17.88
CA LEU A 68 -3.52 -3.34 -16.53
C LEU A 68 -4.93 -2.73 -16.42
N ILE A 69 -5.17 -1.57 -17.04
CA ILE A 69 -6.49 -0.92 -17.07
C ILE A 69 -7.52 -1.79 -17.80
N ALA A 70 -7.14 -2.40 -18.92
CA ALA A 70 -8.02 -3.32 -19.64
C ALA A 70 -8.35 -4.59 -18.84
N LEU A 71 -7.39 -5.06 -18.05
CA LEU A 71 -7.54 -6.24 -17.18
C LEU A 71 -8.40 -5.96 -15.95
N ILE A 72 -8.31 -4.75 -15.38
CA ILE A 72 -8.96 -4.34 -14.13
C ILE A 72 -9.65 -2.97 -14.33
N PRO A 73 -10.79 -2.94 -15.02
CA PRO A 73 -11.47 -1.68 -15.33
C PRO A 73 -12.31 -1.12 -14.16
N ASP A 74 -12.56 -1.93 -13.14
CA ASP A 74 -13.54 -1.70 -12.07
C ASP A 74 -12.92 -1.30 -10.72
N MET A 75 -11.58 -1.28 -10.60
CA MET A 75 -10.89 -0.95 -9.36
C MET A 75 -9.94 0.24 -9.52
N PRO A 76 -9.68 1.04 -8.46
CA PRO A 76 -8.68 2.09 -8.46
C PRO A 76 -7.28 1.57 -8.82
N LEU A 77 -6.63 2.22 -9.75
CA LEU A 77 -5.27 1.93 -10.19
C LEU A 77 -4.41 3.19 -10.03
N SER A 78 -3.27 3.08 -9.35
CA SER A 78 -2.36 4.22 -9.15
C SER A 78 -1.08 4.06 -9.96
N PHE A 79 -0.83 5.01 -10.88
CA PHE A 79 0.38 5.11 -11.70
C PHE A 79 1.16 6.37 -11.37
N GLU A 80 2.49 6.28 -11.26
CA GLU A 80 3.35 7.34 -10.77
C GLU A 80 4.02 8.09 -11.92
N VAL A 81 4.06 9.43 -11.83
CA VAL A 81 4.94 10.27 -12.66
C VAL A 81 6.40 10.02 -12.27
N PHE A 82 7.33 10.22 -13.17
CA PHE A 82 8.74 9.91 -12.91
C PHE A 82 9.71 11.01 -13.39
N SER A 83 9.21 12.15 -13.86
CA SER A 83 10.04 13.32 -14.16
C SER A 83 10.44 14.06 -12.88
N ASP A 84 11.62 14.69 -12.91
CA ASP A 84 12.09 15.60 -11.85
C ASP A 84 11.83 17.09 -12.18
N ASP A 85 11.48 17.39 -13.42
CA ASP A 85 11.03 18.70 -13.88
C ASP A 85 9.52 18.84 -13.74
N PHE A 86 9.05 19.92 -13.12
CA PHE A 86 7.62 20.08 -12.82
C PHE A 86 6.74 20.24 -14.04
N ALA A 87 7.21 20.90 -15.10
CA ALA A 87 6.42 21.06 -16.32
C ALA A 87 6.24 19.71 -17.03
N GLU A 88 7.29 18.90 -17.08
CA GLU A 88 7.21 17.54 -17.61
C GLU A 88 6.42 16.61 -16.67
N MET A 89 6.54 16.75 -15.36
CA MET A 89 5.76 16.01 -14.37
C MET A 89 4.25 16.28 -14.54
N GLU A 90 3.87 17.54 -14.75
CA GLU A 90 2.47 17.92 -15.02
C GLU A 90 1.98 17.31 -16.35
N ARG A 91 2.80 17.38 -17.41
CA ARG A 91 2.46 16.77 -18.69
C ARG A 91 2.24 15.26 -18.55
N GLN A 92 3.12 14.57 -17.81
CA GLN A 92 2.96 13.15 -17.49
C GLN A 92 1.69 12.88 -16.67
N ALA A 93 1.41 13.71 -15.68
CA ALA A 93 0.23 13.55 -14.83
C ALA A 93 -1.06 13.65 -15.64
N ARG A 94 -1.18 14.64 -16.52
CA ARG A 94 -2.33 14.81 -17.43
C ARG A 94 -2.47 13.64 -18.40
N LEU A 95 -1.36 13.14 -18.94
CA LEU A 95 -1.36 11.97 -19.81
C LEU A 95 -1.88 10.72 -19.06
N ILE A 96 -1.35 10.46 -17.86
CA ILE A 96 -1.74 9.31 -17.03
C ILE A 96 -3.22 9.42 -16.62
N ALA A 97 -3.69 10.61 -16.23
CA ALA A 97 -5.09 10.84 -15.88
C ALA A 97 -6.05 10.49 -17.03
N GLY A 98 -5.63 10.70 -18.28
CA GLY A 98 -6.42 10.38 -19.48
C GLY A 98 -6.46 8.89 -19.84
N TRP A 99 -5.78 8.01 -19.12
CA TRP A 99 -5.77 6.58 -19.45
C TRP A 99 -7.04 5.84 -19.03
N GLY A 100 -7.77 6.34 -18.00
CA GLY A 100 -9.04 5.73 -17.56
C GLY A 100 -9.64 6.41 -16.34
N ASP A 101 -10.94 6.26 -16.19
CA ASP A 101 -11.71 6.87 -15.09
C ASP A 101 -11.36 6.30 -13.72
N ASN A 102 -10.76 5.11 -13.66
CA ASN A 102 -10.33 4.46 -12.42
C ASN A 102 -8.87 4.76 -12.06
N VAL A 103 -8.19 5.64 -12.82
CA VAL A 103 -6.78 5.96 -12.64
C VAL A 103 -6.60 7.07 -11.61
N TYR A 104 -5.68 6.86 -10.67
CA TYR A 104 -5.13 7.85 -9.75
C TYR A 104 -3.69 8.14 -10.14
N VAL A 105 -3.36 9.41 -10.31
CA VAL A 105 -2.02 9.85 -10.65
C VAL A 105 -1.19 9.99 -9.39
N LYS A 106 -0.15 9.16 -9.24
CA LYS A 106 0.79 9.28 -8.12
C LYS A 106 1.80 10.38 -8.40
N ILE A 107 1.91 11.30 -7.44
CA ILE A 107 2.81 12.46 -7.50
C ILE A 107 3.64 12.47 -6.21
N PRO A 108 4.97 12.38 -6.28
CA PRO A 108 5.84 12.54 -5.11
C PRO A 108 5.65 13.92 -4.47
N ILE A 109 5.70 14.00 -3.15
CA ILE A 109 5.52 15.25 -2.39
C ILE A 109 6.53 16.33 -2.78
N THR A 110 7.74 15.93 -3.23
CA THR A 110 8.80 16.81 -3.73
C THR A 110 9.48 16.19 -4.95
N ASN A 111 10.24 17.00 -5.69
CA ASN A 111 11.24 16.50 -6.63
C ASN A 111 12.53 16.09 -5.88
N THR A 112 13.56 15.59 -6.60
CA THR A 112 14.85 15.16 -6.02
C THR A 112 15.66 16.32 -5.41
N LYS A 113 15.31 17.57 -5.69
CA LYS A 113 15.93 18.77 -5.12
C LYS A 113 15.22 19.27 -3.85
N GLY A 114 14.20 18.53 -3.36
CA GLY A 114 13.40 18.92 -2.20
C GLY A 114 12.41 20.05 -2.46
N GLN A 115 12.18 20.41 -3.73
CA GLN A 115 11.18 21.42 -4.09
C GLN A 115 9.79 20.78 -4.10
N SER A 116 8.80 21.47 -3.52
CA SER A 116 7.43 20.97 -3.38
C SER A 116 6.73 20.81 -4.73
N SER A 117 6.09 19.66 -4.96
CA SER A 117 5.22 19.41 -6.11
C SER A 117 3.79 19.91 -5.90
N LEU A 118 3.46 20.37 -4.70
CA LEU A 118 2.09 20.72 -4.31
C LEU A 118 1.47 21.87 -5.11
N PRO A 119 2.21 22.93 -5.55
CA PRO A 119 1.64 23.95 -6.44
C PRO A 119 1.09 23.36 -7.74
N MET A 120 1.81 22.41 -8.34
CA MET A 120 1.37 21.68 -9.54
C MET A 120 0.20 20.74 -9.20
N ALA A 121 0.28 20.00 -8.10
CA ALA A 121 -0.78 19.10 -7.64
C ALA A 121 -2.10 19.86 -7.41
N LYS A 122 -2.05 21.09 -6.88
CA LYS A 122 -3.22 21.96 -6.70
C LYS A 122 -3.91 22.28 -8.03
N ALA A 123 -3.15 22.61 -9.08
CA ALA A 123 -3.70 22.88 -10.39
C ALA A 123 -4.38 21.63 -10.97
N LEU A 124 -3.72 20.47 -10.86
CA LEU A 124 -4.29 19.19 -11.32
C LEU A 124 -5.56 18.81 -10.55
N ALA A 125 -5.59 19.02 -9.22
CA ALA A 125 -6.78 18.76 -8.41
C ALA A 125 -7.95 19.67 -8.82
N ALA A 126 -7.68 20.96 -9.07
CA ALA A 126 -8.69 21.90 -9.55
C ALA A 126 -9.27 21.54 -10.93
N ASP A 127 -8.50 20.81 -11.74
CA ASP A 127 -8.93 20.29 -13.05
C ASP A 127 -9.60 18.89 -12.93
N GLY A 128 -9.87 18.40 -11.70
CA GLY A 128 -10.57 17.14 -11.44
C GLY A 128 -9.70 15.89 -11.60
N VAL A 129 -8.36 16.02 -11.62
CA VAL A 129 -7.46 14.87 -11.67
C VAL A 129 -7.46 14.16 -10.32
N LYS A 130 -7.75 12.86 -10.31
CA LYS A 130 -7.65 12.01 -9.11
C LYS A 130 -6.19 11.82 -8.75
N LEU A 131 -5.78 12.34 -7.60
CA LEU A 131 -4.40 12.35 -7.17
C LEU A 131 -4.13 11.26 -6.11
N ASN A 132 -2.91 10.73 -6.13
CA ASN A 132 -2.32 9.96 -5.05
C ASN A 132 -1.00 10.63 -4.67
N ILE A 133 -1.04 11.58 -3.71
CA ILE A 133 0.17 12.25 -3.23
C ILE A 133 0.99 11.24 -2.43
N THR A 134 2.24 11.04 -2.83
CA THR A 134 3.06 9.91 -2.35
C THR A 134 4.41 10.36 -1.79
N ALA A 135 5.15 9.40 -1.23
CA ALA A 135 6.46 9.59 -0.59
C ALA A 135 6.43 10.51 0.64
N MET A 136 5.29 10.65 1.30
CA MET A 136 5.16 11.41 2.54
C MET A 136 5.62 10.58 3.75
N LEU A 137 6.39 11.22 4.65
CA LEU A 137 6.88 10.62 5.89
C LEU A 137 6.59 11.49 7.12
N THR A 138 6.23 12.76 6.95
CA THR A 138 5.99 13.69 8.06
C THR A 138 4.58 14.24 8.07
N LEU A 139 4.11 14.68 9.25
CA LEU A 139 2.77 15.27 9.39
C LEU A 139 2.65 16.63 8.70
N GLU A 140 3.76 17.39 8.62
CA GLU A 140 3.83 18.64 7.88
C GLU A 140 3.53 18.41 6.40
N GLN A 141 4.15 17.38 5.79
CA GLN A 141 3.88 17.00 4.40
C GLN A 141 2.42 16.58 4.18
N VAL A 142 1.83 15.85 5.13
CA VAL A 142 0.41 15.46 5.08
C VAL A 142 -0.49 16.70 5.18
N ALA A 143 -0.20 17.64 6.11
CA ALA A 143 -0.95 18.88 6.27
C ALA A 143 -0.95 19.71 4.99
N GLU A 144 0.24 19.93 4.42
CA GLU A 144 0.41 20.70 3.18
C GLU A 144 -0.31 20.03 2.00
N ALA A 145 -0.23 18.68 1.89
CA ALA A 145 -0.91 17.93 0.83
C ALA A 145 -2.44 18.07 0.94
N ILE A 146 -3.01 18.04 2.13
CA ILE A 146 -4.46 18.21 2.35
C ILE A 146 -4.95 19.56 1.84
N GLU A 147 -4.18 20.64 2.03
CA GLU A 147 -4.58 22.01 1.64
C GLU A 147 -4.69 22.20 0.11
N VAL A 148 -4.08 21.33 -0.69
CA VAL A 148 -4.12 21.45 -2.15
C VAL A 148 -5.16 20.55 -2.81
N LEU A 149 -5.78 19.62 -2.07
CA LEU A 149 -6.79 18.72 -2.60
C LEU A 149 -8.12 19.43 -2.83
N ALA A 150 -8.80 19.10 -3.91
CA ALA A 150 -10.18 19.52 -4.16
C ALA A 150 -11.16 18.83 -3.21
N ASP A 151 -12.30 19.46 -2.93
CA ASP A 151 -13.29 18.91 -2.00
C ASP A 151 -14.21 17.88 -2.67
N ASP A 152 -14.30 17.90 -3.99
CA ASP A 152 -15.21 17.12 -4.84
C ASP A 152 -14.50 16.05 -5.69
N THR A 153 -13.19 15.98 -5.62
CA THR A 153 -12.39 15.02 -6.39
C THR A 153 -11.72 13.99 -5.47
N PRO A 154 -11.93 12.69 -5.72
CA PRO A 154 -11.28 11.63 -4.93
C PRO A 154 -9.76 11.76 -4.93
N ALA A 155 -9.13 11.62 -3.78
CA ALA A 155 -7.69 11.67 -3.63
C ALA A 155 -7.17 10.66 -2.61
N ILE A 156 -5.93 10.24 -2.76
CA ILE A 156 -5.21 9.35 -1.85
C ILE A 156 -3.99 10.08 -1.29
N LEU A 157 -3.78 9.94 0.01
CA LEU A 157 -2.62 10.44 0.74
C LEU A 157 -1.77 9.24 1.18
N SER A 158 -0.73 8.92 0.41
CA SER A 158 0.15 7.78 0.67
C SER A 158 1.28 8.14 1.63
N VAL A 159 1.11 7.76 2.91
CA VAL A 159 2.13 7.92 3.95
C VAL A 159 2.98 6.64 4.03
N PHE A 160 4.30 6.79 3.97
CA PHE A 160 5.23 5.67 3.91
C PHE A 160 5.56 5.14 5.32
N ALA A 161 4.53 4.63 6.00
CA ALA A 161 4.60 4.10 7.36
C ALA A 161 5.71 3.05 7.54
N GLY A 162 5.90 2.15 6.56
CA GLY A 162 6.98 1.18 6.62
C GLY A 162 8.37 1.81 6.57
N ARG A 163 8.57 2.90 5.82
CA ARG A 163 9.85 3.62 5.83
C ARG A 163 10.08 4.41 7.12
N ILE A 164 9.02 4.91 7.75
CA ILE A 164 9.11 5.49 9.10
C ILE A 164 9.58 4.40 10.08
N ALA A 165 8.97 3.21 10.03
CA ALA A 165 9.36 2.08 10.86
C ALA A 165 10.81 1.62 10.63
N ASP A 166 11.32 1.68 9.39
CA ASP A 166 12.71 1.36 9.05
C ASP A 166 13.73 2.27 9.79
N THR A 167 13.31 3.45 10.27
CA THR A 167 14.15 4.36 11.08
C THR A 167 14.07 4.07 12.59
N GLY A 168 13.32 3.04 13.01
CA GLY A 168 13.10 2.72 14.42
C GLY A 168 11.98 3.54 15.08
N VAL A 169 11.22 4.32 14.32
CA VAL A 169 10.10 5.12 14.82
C VAL A 169 8.79 4.35 14.62
N ASP A 170 7.96 4.30 15.66
CA ASP A 170 6.61 3.73 15.55
C ASP A 170 5.74 4.58 14.62
N PRO A 171 5.27 4.05 13.49
CA PRO A 171 4.44 4.80 12.54
C PRO A 171 2.99 4.99 12.99
N VAL A 172 2.50 4.22 13.96
CA VAL A 172 1.09 4.23 14.38
C VAL A 172 0.62 5.61 14.82
N PRO A 173 1.36 6.37 15.67
CA PRO A 173 0.96 7.73 16.04
C PRO A 173 0.88 8.69 14.84
N VAL A 174 1.82 8.58 13.89
CA VAL A 174 1.86 9.41 12.67
C VAL A 174 0.65 9.09 11.79
N MET A 175 0.35 7.81 11.57
CA MET A 175 -0.78 7.39 10.76
C MET A 175 -2.12 7.81 11.36
N ARG A 176 -2.30 7.66 12.67
CA ARG A 176 -3.51 8.10 13.38
C ARG A 176 -3.72 9.61 13.24
N ALA A 177 -2.65 10.39 13.39
CA ALA A 177 -2.70 11.84 13.21
C ALA A 177 -3.03 12.21 11.75
N ALA A 178 -2.41 11.54 10.76
CA ALA A 178 -2.69 11.75 9.34
C ALA A 178 -4.17 11.49 9.00
N VAL A 179 -4.77 10.42 9.53
CA VAL A 179 -6.21 10.12 9.37
C VAL A 179 -7.07 11.23 9.97
N ALA A 180 -6.76 11.68 11.19
CA ALA A 180 -7.50 12.77 11.83
C ALA A 180 -7.40 14.09 11.04
N MET A 181 -6.25 14.39 10.46
CA MET A 181 -6.05 15.58 9.62
C MET A 181 -6.83 15.48 8.30
N ALA A 182 -6.84 14.30 7.66
CA ALA A 182 -7.52 14.07 6.39
C ALA A 182 -9.06 14.15 6.51
N ALA A 183 -9.62 13.98 7.71
CA ALA A 183 -11.07 14.08 7.95
C ALA A 183 -11.67 15.45 7.53
N ARG A 184 -10.86 16.48 7.31
CA ARG A 184 -11.28 17.78 6.77
C ARG A 184 -11.64 17.74 5.27
N LYS A 185 -11.21 16.69 4.55
CA LYS A 185 -11.40 16.49 3.12
C LYS A 185 -12.13 15.16 2.89
N PRO A 186 -13.47 15.18 2.75
CA PRO A 186 -14.29 13.96 2.72
C PRO A 186 -13.94 12.99 1.59
N MET A 187 -13.34 13.49 0.50
CA MET A 187 -12.94 12.70 -0.65
C MET A 187 -11.48 12.22 -0.57
N ALA A 188 -10.75 12.56 0.51
CA ALA A 188 -9.36 12.16 0.68
C ALA A 188 -9.25 10.90 1.56
N GLU A 189 -8.51 9.91 1.08
CA GLU A 189 -8.26 8.66 1.78
C GLU A 189 -6.79 8.52 2.16
N VAL A 190 -6.52 8.26 3.44
CA VAL A 190 -5.16 7.98 3.91
C VAL A 190 -4.82 6.53 3.61
N LEU A 191 -3.68 6.34 2.94
CA LEU A 191 -3.13 5.05 2.58
C LEU A 191 -1.85 4.77 3.37
N TRP A 192 -1.83 3.64 4.08
CA TRP A 192 -0.62 3.07 4.67
C TRP A 192 0.22 2.44 3.57
N ALA A 193 1.34 3.07 3.23
CA ALA A 193 2.25 2.61 2.19
C ALA A 193 3.52 1.96 2.76
N SER A 194 4.24 1.25 1.88
CA SER A 194 5.54 0.63 2.24
C SER A 194 5.40 -0.45 3.33
N THR A 195 4.36 -1.26 3.24
CA THR A 195 4.04 -2.33 4.19
C THR A 195 5.18 -3.33 4.30
N ARG A 196 5.56 -3.72 5.54
CA ARG A 196 6.68 -4.59 5.86
C ARG A 196 6.25 -5.98 6.29
N GLU A 197 5.11 -6.09 6.96
CA GLU A 197 4.63 -7.33 7.56
C GLU A 197 3.10 -7.34 7.72
N VAL A 198 2.56 -8.52 8.02
CA VAL A 198 1.11 -8.72 8.22
C VAL A 198 0.56 -7.85 9.37
N LEU A 199 1.35 -7.65 10.43
CA LEU A 199 0.91 -6.83 11.57
C LEU A 199 0.52 -5.41 11.14
N ASN A 200 1.16 -4.86 10.09
CA ASN A 200 0.84 -3.52 9.60
C ASN A 200 -0.62 -3.39 9.10
N VAL A 201 -1.23 -4.49 8.63
CA VAL A 201 -2.64 -4.48 8.19
C VAL A 201 -3.56 -4.21 9.40
N TYR A 202 -3.25 -4.83 10.54
CA TYR A 202 -4.00 -4.61 11.78
C TYR A 202 -3.75 -3.23 12.37
N GLN A 203 -2.50 -2.77 12.35
CA GLN A 203 -2.13 -1.42 12.78
C GLN A 203 -2.82 -0.35 11.91
N ALA A 204 -2.87 -0.53 10.59
CA ALA A 204 -3.57 0.38 9.69
C ALA A 204 -5.08 0.44 10.00
N ALA A 205 -5.72 -0.71 10.25
CA ALA A 205 -7.12 -0.77 10.64
C ALA A 205 -7.35 -0.06 12.00
N GLU A 206 -6.50 -0.30 12.98
CA GLU A 206 -6.58 0.33 14.32
C GLU A 206 -6.37 1.84 14.26
N CYS A 207 -5.53 2.32 13.35
CA CYS A 207 -5.33 3.76 13.12
C CYS A 207 -6.51 4.43 12.42
N GLY A 208 -7.46 3.65 11.87
CA GLY A 208 -8.53 4.16 11.03
C GLY A 208 -8.07 4.54 9.62
N CYS A 209 -6.96 4.00 9.13
CA CYS A 209 -6.55 4.18 7.74
C CYS A 209 -7.65 3.69 6.80
N HIS A 210 -7.82 4.39 5.69
CA HIS A 210 -8.82 4.02 4.69
C HIS A 210 -8.32 2.90 3.78
N ILE A 211 -7.03 2.92 3.48
CA ILE A 211 -6.37 1.99 2.55
C ILE A 211 -5.05 1.51 3.16
N ILE A 212 -4.69 0.25 2.90
CA ILE A 212 -3.32 -0.24 3.00
C ILE A 212 -2.93 -0.90 1.69
N THR A 213 -1.72 -0.63 1.17
CA THR A 213 -1.19 -1.33 0.00
C THR A 213 -0.07 -2.28 0.42
N ALA A 214 -0.14 -3.53 -0.06
CA ALA A 214 0.79 -4.58 0.32
C ALA A 214 1.20 -5.44 -0.88
N THR A 215 2.44 -5.91 -0.86
CA THR A 215 2.96 -6.82 -1.90
C THR A 215 2.25 -8.18 -1.86
N PRO A 216 2.22 -8.94 -2.96
CA PRO A 216 1.61 -10.26 -3.02
C PRO A 216 2.09 -11.22 -1.92
N ASP A 217 3.37 -11.13 -1.54
CA ASP A 217 3.95 -11.96 -0.48
C ASP A 217 3.32 -11.66 0.89
N ILE A 218 3.08 -10.39 1.21
CA ILE A 218 2.42 -9.99 2.46
C ILE A 218 0.94 -10.38 2.41
N LEU A 219 0.27 -10.17 1.27
CA LEU A 219 -1.13 -10.56 1.07
C LEU A 219 -1.31 -12.07 1.25
N LYS A 220 -0.39 -12.88 0.76
CA LYS A 220 -0.39 -14.33 0.97
C LYS A 220 -0.20 -14.69 2.45
N LYS A 221 0.71 -14.01 3.14
CA LYS A 221 0.95 -14.25 4.58
C LYS A 221 -0.25 -13.91 5.47
N LEU A 222 -1.21 -13.11 5.00
CA LEU A 222 -2.47 -12.86 5.73
C LEU A 222 -3.25 -14.15 6.02
N GLU A 223 -3.06 -15.20 5.23
CA GLU A 223 -3.68 -16.52 5.45
C GLU A 223 -3.18 -17.19 6.74
N MET A 224 -2.04 -16.73 7.28
CA MET A 224 -1.50 -17.20 8.56
C MET A 224 -2.08 -16.46 9.77
N ALA A 225 -2.88 -15.42 9.55
CA ALA A 225 -3.43 -14.61 10.62
C ALA A 225 -4.29 -15.46 11.57
N GLY A 226 -4.06 -15.31 12.88
CA GLY A 226 -4.77 -16.07 13.91
C GLY A 226 -4.32 -17.53 14.06
N ARG A 227 -3.26 -17.96 13.37
CA ARG A 227 -2.70 -19.29 13.55
C ARG A 227 -2.15 -19.49 14.95
N ASP A 228 -2.34 -20.69 15.52
CA ASP A 228 -1.78 -21.02 16.84
C ASP A 228 -0.24 -20.96 16.80
N LEU A 229 0.35 -20.31 17.80
CA LEU A 229 1.79 -20.09 17.84
C LEU A 229 2.59 -21.36 18.17
N ALA A 230 2.01 -22.31 18.93
CA ALA A 230 2.65 -23.57 19.22
C ALA A 230 2.70 -24.45 17.96
N ASP A 231 1.63 -24.48 17.17
CA ASP A 231 1.60 -25.17 15.89
C ASP A 231 2.59 -24.54 14.89
N LEU A 232 2.66 -23.20 14.85
CA LEU A 232 3.65 -22.49 14.00
C LEU A 232 5.08 -22.76 14.44
N SER A 233 5.34 -22.85 15.75
CA SER A 233 6.65 -23.24 16.30
C SER A 233 7.02 -24.66 15.86
N LEU A 234 6.10 -25.62 15.94
CA LEU A 234 6.32 -27.00 15.51
C LEU A 234 6.65 -27.08 14.02
N ASP A 235 5.92 -26.37 13.18
CA ASP A 235 6.20 -26.29 11.73
C ASP A 235 7.59 -25.72 11.45
N THR A 236 7.99 -24.69 12.22
CA THR A 236 9.32 -24.07 12.08
C THR A 236 10.42 -25.07 12.41
N VAL A 237 10.26 -25.85 13.49
CA VAL A 237 11.20 -26.93 13.85
C VAL A 237 11.25 -28.01 12.77
N ALA A 238 10.09 -28.42 12.25
CA ALA A 238 10.01 -29.40 11.18
C ALA A 238 10.71 -28.91 9.89
N MET A 239 10.53 -27.62 9.55
CA MET A 239 11.21 -26.99 8.42
C MET A 239 12.73 -27.01 8.62
N PHE A 240 13.25 -26.59 9.76
CA PHE A 240 14.69 -26.61 10.04
C PHE A 240 15.28 -28.02 9.95
N ARG A 241 14.56 -29.01 10.48
CA ARG A 241 15.00 -30.41 10.38
C ARG A 241 15.06 -30.90 8.93
N LYS A 242 14.03 -30.59 8.14
CA LYS A 242 13.96 -30.92 6.72
C LYS A 242 15.13 -30.30 5.94
N ASP A 243 15.39 -29.01 6.17
CA ASP A 243 16.43 -28.27 5.46
C ASP A 243 17.84 -28.79 5.85
N ALA A 244 18.07 -29.08 7.13
CA ALA A 244 19.32 -29.66 7.59
C ALA A 244 19.59 -31.05 6.96
N VAL A 245 18.57 -31.90 6.84
CA VAL A 245 18.68 -33.20 6.17
C VAL A 245 18.97 -33.01 4.68
N ALA A 246 18.24 -32.10 4.00
CA ALA A 246 18.45 -31.84 2.59
C ALA A 246 19.83 -31.27 2.28
N ALA A 247 20.41 -30.47 3.20
CA ALA A 247 21.76 -29.94 3.10
C ALA A 247 22.86 -30.97 3.46
N GLY A 248 22.52 -32.15 4.00
CA GLY A 248 23.46 -33.17 4.41
C GLY A 248 24.32 -32.78 5.62
N PHE A 249 23.83 -31.89 6.50
CA PHE A 249 24.57 -31.47 7.68
C PHE A 249 24.78 -32.63 8.67
N SER A 250 26.03 -32.81 9.12
CA SER A 250 26.44 -33.76 10.17
C SER A 250 27.43 -33.08 11.11
N LEU A 251 27.40 -33.46 12.39
CA LEU A 251 28.34 -33.05 13.44
C LEU A 251 29.09 -34.29 13.93
#